data_f2717da494f04fb76df5c14ad7d6fe87
#
_entry.id   f2717da494f04fb76df5c14ad7d6fe87
#
_cell.length_a   1.000
_cell.length_b   1.000
_cell.length_c   1.000
_cell.angle_alpha   90.00
_cell.angle_beta   90.00
_cell.angle_gamma   90.00
#
_symmetry.space_group_name_H-M   'P 1'
#
loop_
_entity.id
_entity.type
_entity.pdbx_description
1 polymer ?
#
loop_
_entity_poly.entity_id
_entity_poly.type
_entity_poly.pdbx_seq_one_letter_code
_entity_poly.pdbx_strand_id
1 'polypeptide(L)'
;MFLLTQTLRAQLDNRIFSFYPQPFYFIQKAKPDTTIYPPLSALNKTMEPDTSIWPSWENPTSGTYANYMTGTHWGMLHYNKDNEYLQRINPGETLFGNMAWAFITRSVAKEGDEQVLLTLGGLAKVDFGGYETKLRFNPLIQLILHAKQGILTVGSIPSHTQHFLPEPMINYDLTFKKPVEYGFQFYKNTKHLFLESWLDWRQAIDTQTFRQEIISFGTRIEYQLFKDQAQNFHALNAKASGYLLLLHKGGEGFRYQLPLANRGTYAAGFTLFTQQRNTSLENYSSTPKFKLECLAFYQKDFSPRLSQPFREGTAVMINMGIKLTKTQQLVLTAYQANKFTTPLGASFYQCVNENNILYFNPVRKIISARYIQQIHMISQNFQIESRLEPIYDLDQKHLLYSLGLYLKYSI
;
A
#
# COMPACT_ATOMS: atom_id res chain seq x y z
N MET A 1 9.94 -18.05 25.92
CA MET A 1 9.30 -18.43 24.65
C MET A 1 8.19 -17.40 24.39
N PHE A 2 8.56 -16.27 23.76
CA PHE A 2 7.65 -15.14 23.53
C PHE A 2 7.09 -15.23 22.11
N LEU A 3 5.83 -15.60 22.00
CA LEU A 3 5.04 -15.50 20.78
C LEU A 3 4.53 -14.06 20.68
N LEU A 4 5.28 -13.23 19.98
CA LEU A 4 4.81 -11.92 19.57
C LEU A 4 3.76 -12.06 18.47
N THR A 5 2.54 -11.77 18.83
CA THR A 5 1.38 -11.75 17.95
C THR A 5 1.42 -10.49 17.10
N GLN A 6 2.06 -10.56 15.93
CA GLN A 6 1.84 -9.54 14.91
C GLN A 6 0.44 -9.73 14.33
N THR A 7 -0.31 -8.68 14.35
CA THR A 7 -1.70 -8.63 13.93
C THR A 7 -1.81 -8.46 12.42
N LEU A 8 -2.48 -9.39 11.79
CA LEU A 8 -2.74 -9.44 10.35
C LEU A 8 -3.97 -8.61 9.99
N ARG A 9 -3.90 -7.86 8.91
CA ARG A 9 -4.95 -6.94 8.44
C ARG A 9 -5.77 -7.56 7.32
N ALA A 10 -7.10 -7.36 7.35
CA ALA A 10 -8.04 -7.91 6.40
C ALA A 10 -8.08 -7.18 5.04
N GLN A 11 -7.39 -6.12 4.85
CA GLN A 11 -7.03 -5.59 3.54
C GLN A 11 -5.61 -6.05 3.31
N LEU A 12 -5.26 -6.50 2.12
CA LEU A 12 -3.93 -6.98 1.77
C LEU A 12 -2.86 -6.33 2.65
N ASP A 13 -2.25 -7.13 3.50
CA ASP A 13 -1.15 -6.63 4.30
C ASP A 13 0.08 -6.52 3.40
N ASN A 14 0.22 -5.35 2.80
CA ASN A 14 1.34 -5.06 1.91
C ASN A 14 2.58 -4.56 2.66
N ARG A 15 2.60 -4.64 3.99
CA ARG A 15 3.78 -4.23 4.80
C ARG A 15 5.02 -5.02 4.47
N ILE A 16 4.88 -6.26 3.96
CA ILE A 16 6.03 -7.02 3.50
C ILE A 16 6.81 -6.27 2.42
N PHE A 17 6.15 -5.44 1.62
CA PHE A 17 6.76 -4.66 0.54
C PHE A 17 7.27 -3.28 0.99
N SER A 18 6.98 -2.88 2.23
CA SER A 18 7.49 -1.62 2.76
C SER A 18 8.95 -1.74 3.16
N PHE A 19 9.79 -0.84 2.68
CA PHE A 19 11.17 -0.69 3.14
C PHE A 19 11.38 0.56 4.01
N TYR A 20 10.44 1.50 3.98
CA TYR A 20 10.43 2.60 4.94
C TYR A 20 9.82 2.18 6.27
N PRO A 21 10.35 2.64 7.41
CA PRO A 21 9.65 2.54 8.68
C PRO A 21 8.31 3.27 8.53
N GLN A 22 7.22 2.58 8.88
CA GLN A 22 5.88 3.14 8.71
C GLN A 22 5.61 4.14 9.85
N PRO A 23 5.61 5.45 9.61
CA PRO A 23 5.46 6.44 10.69
C PRO A 23 4.12 6.34 11.42
N PHE A 24 3.13 5.71 10.79
CA PHE A 24 1.78 5.61 11.35
C PHE A 24 1.53 4.36 12.19
N TYR A 25 2.44 3.39 12.17
CA TYR A 25 2.24 2.13 12.86
C TYR A 25 2.87 2.09 14.24
N PHE A 26 3.67 3.08 14.58
CA PHE A 26 4.37 3.18 15.85
C PHE A 26 3.75 4.17 16.84
N ILE A 27 2.51 4.61 16.57
CA ILE A 27 1.84 5.63 17.37
C ILE A 27 1.11 5.03 18.56
N GLN A 28 1.63 4.03 19.19
CA GLN A 28 1.22 3.71 20.56
C GLN A 28 2.33 2.96 21.27
N LYS A 29 3.07 3.62 22.07
CA LYS A 29 3.42 3.38 23.45
C LYS A 29 4.64 4.16 23.88
N ALA A 30 4.53 4.71 24.89
CA ALA A 30 4.95 4.83 26.24
C ALA A 30 5.02 6.29 26.61
N LYS A 31 4.14 6.75 27.47
CA LYS A 31 4.59 7.70 28.47
C LYS A 31 5.74 7.02 29.20
N PRO A 32 6.96 7.48 29.16
CA PRO A 32 7.89 7.14 30.20
C PRO A 32 7.32 7.83 31.45
N ASP A 33 6.78 7.01 32.35
CA ASP A 33 6.56 7.47 33.69
C ASP A 33 7.95 7.73 34.28
N THR A 34 8.35 8.98 34.31
CA THR A 34 9.68 9.43 34.74
C THR A 34 9.82 9.44 36.25
N THR A 35 8.93 8.82 36.98
CA THR A 35 9.04 8.66 38.41
C THR A 35 9.02 7.19 38.79
N ILE A 36 10.14 6.76 39.34
CA ILE A 36 10.38 5.47 39.98
C ILE A 36 11.09 4.45 39.08
N TYR A 37 12.36 4.25 39.37
CA TYR A 37 13.12 3.07 38.92
C TYR A 37 12.41 1.83 39.51
N PRO A 38 11.87 0.92 38.64
CA PRO A 38 11.35 -0.33 39.15
C PRO A 38 12.51 -1.21 39.63
N PRO A 39 12.32 -2.04 40.68
CA PRO A 39 13.34 -2.96 41.13
C PRO A 39 13.71 -3.94 40.02
N LEU A 40 14.96 -4.41 40.00
CA LEU A 40 15.54 -5.28 38.97
C LEU A 40 14.68 -6.51 38.56
N SER A 41 13.76 -6.95 39.42
CA SER A 41 12.81 -8.04 39.19
C SER A 41 11.69 -7.70 38.18
N ALA A 42 11.51 -6.42 37.82
CA ALA A 42 10.50 -5.99 36.84
C ALA A 42 11.05 -5.84 35.41
N LEU A 43 12.37 -6.00 35.20
CA LEU A 43 13.04 -5.90 33.88
C LEU A 43 12.75 -7.07 32.93
N ASN A 44 12.03 -8.10 33.37
CA ASN A 44 11.64 -9.23 32.52
C ASN A 44 10.27 -9.11 31.87
N LYS A 45 9.58 -7.98 31.99
CA LYS A 45 8.39 -7.70 31.17
C LYS A 45 8.80 -7.05 29.86
N THR A 46 8.94 -7.87 28.85
CA THR A 46 9.16 -7.46 27.46
C THR A 46 8.05 -6.52 27.01
N MET A 47 8.43 -5.29 26.63
CA MET A 47 7.55 -4.37 25.92
C MET A 47 7.19 -4.98 24.58
N GLU A 48 5.96 -5.44 24.40
CA GLU A 48 5.45 -5.79 23.09
C GLU A 48 5.17 -4.50 22.30
N PRO A 49 5.68 -4.37 21.05
CA PRO A 49 5.33 -3.25 20.20
C PRO A 49 3.83 -3.32 19.88
N ASP A 50 3.13 -2.23 20.13
CA ASP A 50 1.73 -2.08 19.72
C ASP A 50 1.65 -2.03 18.18
N THR A 51 1.17 -3.11 17.59
CA THR A 51 1.04 -3.31 16.15
C THR A 51 -0.35 -2.94 15.64
N SER A 52 -1.03 -1.98 16.28
CA SER A 52 -2.31 -1.51 15.78
C SER A 52 -2.13 -0.85 14.41
N ILE A 53 -2.84 -1.36 13.45
CA ILE A 53 -2.79 -0.98 12.03
C ILE A 53 -3.54 0.31 11.75
N TRP A 54 -4.58 0.51 12.50
CA TRP A 54 -5.24 1.78 12.54
C TRP A 54 -4.56 2.54 13.67
N PRO A 55 -3.96 3.69 13.40
CA PRO A 55 -3.53 4.54 14.48
C PRO A 55 -4.72 4.63 15.42
N SER A 56 -4.50 4.34 16.69
CA SER A 56 -5.52 4.67 17.66
C SER A 56 -5.81 6.14 17.44
N TRP A 57 -7.07 6.45 17.26
CA TRP A 57 -7.55 7.81 16.99
C TRP A 57 -7.32 8.76 18.18
N GLU A 58 -6.54 8.35 19.15
CA GLU A 58 -6.11 9.18 20.26
C GLU A 58 -4.94 10.05 19.81
N ASN A 59 -5.03 11.35 20.11
CA ASN A 59 -4.00 12.33 19.75
C ASN A 59 -2.62 11.79 20.15
N PRO A 60 -1.69 11.65 19.21
CA PRO A 60 -0.34 11.27 19.55
C PRO A 60 0.25 12.35 20.44
N THR A 61 0.61 11.98 21.66
CA THR A 61 1.42 12.86 22.48
C THR A 61 2.79 12.96 21.82
N SER A 62 3.16 14.17 21.46
CA SER A 62 4.23 14.62 20.59
C SER A 62 5.65 14.08 20.80
N GLY A 63 5.93 13.46 21.92
CA GLY A 63 7.29 13.06 22.28
C GLY A 63 7.78 11.73 21.68
N THR A 64 6.89 10.89 21.15
CA THR A 64 7.22 9.48 20.81
C THR A 64 7.58 9.27 19.33
N TYR A 65 7.14 10.14 18.44
CA TYR A 65 7.38 9.96 16.98
C TYR A 65 8.84 10.07 16.57
N ALA A 66 9.53 11.04 17.17
CA ALA A 66 10.89 11.38 16.77
C ALA A 66 11.91 10.27 17.04
N ASN A 67 11.71 9.49 18.08
CA ASN A 67 12.69 8.50 18.53
C ASN A 67 12.67 7.21 17.69
N TYR A 68 11.54 6.88 17.04
CA TYR A 68 11.41 5.64 16.26
C TYR A 68 11.80 5.80 14.79
N MET A 69 11.82 7.02 14.27
CA MET A 69 12.18 7.27 12.87
C MET A 69 13.67 7.53 12.67
N THR A 70 14.39 7.92 13.72
CA THR A 70 15.84 8.17 13.62
C THR A 70 16.61 6.87 13.80
N GLY A 71 17.59 6.62 12.94
CA GLY A 71 18.41 5.40 13.00
C GLY A 71 18.96 4.98 11.65
N THR A 72 19.60 3.84 11.67
CA THR A 72 20.05 3.14 10.47
C THR A 72 19.09 1.98 10.22
N HIS A 73 18.58 1.89 9.00
CA HIS A 73 17.65 0.88 8.58
C HIS A 73 18.21 0.14 7.37
N TRP A 74 18.11 -1.17 7.37
CA TRP A 74 18.47 -1.96 6.22
C TRP A 74 17.61 -3.20 6.13
N GLY A 75 17.51 -3.76 4.95
CA GLY A 75 16.77 -4.99 4.76
C GLY A 75 16.86 -5.52 3.35
N MET A 76 16.23 -6.66 3.16
CA MET A 76 16.15 -7.37 1.90
C MET A 76 14.77 -7.97 1.73
N LEU A 77 14.28 -7.96 0.51
CA LEU A 77 13.07 -8.66 0.09
C LEU A 77 13.38 -9.51 -1.12
N HIS A 78 13.23 -10.82 -0.97
CA HIS A 78 13.13 -11.74 -2.08
C HIS A 78 11.67 -11.89 -2.47
N TYR A 79 11.38 -11.85 -3.76
CA TYR A 79 10.03 -12.03 -4.30
C TYR A 79 10.02 -12.99 -5.47
N ASN A 80 9.04 -13.87 -5.46
CA ASN A 80 8.67 -14.72 -6.58
C ASN A 80 7.14 -14.64 -6.69
N LYS A 81 6.65 -14.01 -7.74
CA LYS A 81 5.22 -13.92 -8.03
C LYS A 81 4.97 -14.36 -9.46
N ASP A 82 4.10 -15.31 -9.60
CA ASP A 82 3.71 -15.86 -10.89
C ASP A 82 2.22 -15.58 -11.13
N ASN A 83 1.92 -14.83 -12.18
CA ASN A 83 0.57 -14.48 -12.60
C ASN A 83 0.26 -15.23 -13.89
N GLU A 84 -0.52 -16.30 -13.80
CA GLU A 84 -0.97 -17.09 -14.94
C GLU A 84 -2.33 -16.59 -15.43
N TYR A 85 -2.29 -15.51 -16.19
CA TYR A 85 -3.48 -14.89 -16.78
C TYR A 85 -3.54 -15.26 -18.27
N LEU A 86 -4.14 -16.39 -18.59
CA LEU A 86 -4.21 -16.94 -19.95
C LEU A 86 -5.20 -16.19 -20.86
N GLN A 87 -5.22 -14.87 -20.78
CA GLN A 87 -6.15 -14.01 -21.53
C GLN A 87 -5.41 -12.94 -22.35
N ARG A 88 -5.94 -12.65 -23.56
CA ARG A 88 -5.38 -11.57 -24.39
C ARG A 88 -5.52 -10.18 -23.76
N ILE A 89 -6.52 -9.96 -22.92
CA ILE A 89 -6.71 -8.69 -22.20
C ILE A 89 -5.68 -8.56 -21.08
N ASN A 90 -5.34 -9.66 -20.43
CA ASN A 90 -4.45 -9.68 -19.27
C ASN A 90 -3.37 -10.74 -19.51
N PRO A 91 -2.25 -10.39 -20.13
CA PRO A 91 -1.12 -11.31 -20.18
C PRO A 91 -0.59 -11.55 -18.77
N GLY A 92 -0.36 -12.82 -18.44
CA GLY A 92 0.34 -13.18 -17.22
C GLY A 92 1.79 -12.70 -17.26
N GLU A 93 2.40 -12.57 -16.10
CA GLU A 93 3.81 -12.25 -15.96
C GLU A 93 4.40 -12.88 -14.70
N THR A 94 5.64 -13.33 -14.78
CA THR A 94 6.41 -13.79 -13.64
C THR A 94 7.34 -12.67 -13.17
N LEU A 95 7.24 -12.32 -11.89
CA LEU A 95 8.08 -11.35 -11.21
C LEU A 95 8.97 -12.10 -10.22
N PHE A 96 10.25 -12.16 -10.50
CA PHE A 96 11.21 -12.90 -9.69
C PHE A 96 12.49 -12.11 -9.48
N GLY A 97 12.88 -11.86 -8.22
CA GLY A 97 14.06 -11.05 -7.96
C GLY A 97 14.32 -10.75 -6.49
N ASN A 98 15.27 -9.88 -6.29
CA ASN A 98 15.67 -9.37 -4.99
C ASN A 98 15.67 -7.84 -4.97
N MET A 99 15.29 -7.29 -3.83
CA MET A 99 15.53 -5.89 -3.46
C MET A 99 16.27 -5.84 -2.14
N ALA A 100 17.28 -4.99 -2.05
CA ALA A 100 17.99 -4.69 -0.81
C ALA A 100 18.04 -3.18 -0.62
N TRP A 101 17.86 -2.72 0.61
CA TRP A 101 17.90 -1.29 0.93
C TRP A 101 18.71 -1.04 2.18
N ALA A 102 19.33 0.13 2.22
CA ALA A 102 19.95 0.67 3.41
C ALA A 102 19.81 2.18 3.42
N PHE A 103 19.43 2.76 4.55
CA PHE A 103 19.35 4.21 4.72
C PHE A 103 19.52 4.61 6.19
N ILE A 104 19.89 5.86 6.38
CA ILE A 104 19.98 6.50 7.69
C ILE A 104 18.99 7.67 7.75
N THR A 105 18.26 7.79 8.84
CA THR A 105 17.38 8.92 9.12
C THR A 105 17.88 9.67 10.34
N ARG A 106 18.00 10.99 10.24
CA ARG A 106 18.45 11.87 11.31
C ARG A 106 17.51 13.06 11.46
N SER A 107 17.32 13.51 12.70
CA SER A 107 16.69 14.78 12.99
C SER A 107 17.69 15.89 12.70
N VAL A 108 17.31 16.82 11.81
CA VAL A 108 18.14 17.98 11.44
C VAL A 108 17.67 19.27 12.11
N ALA A 109 16.39 19.32 12.49
CA ALA A 109 15.83 20.40 13.30
C ALA A 109 14.68 19.88 14.16
N LYS A 110 14.50 20.45 15.35
CA LYS A 110 13.40 20.13 16.27
C LYS A 110 13.04 21.35 17.10
N GLU A 111 11.75 21.68 17.14
CA GLU A 111 11.20 22.73 17.97
C GLU A 111 9.85 22.26 18.55
N GLY A 112 9.82 22.04 19.87
CA GLY A 112 8.66 21.45 20.54
C GLY A 112 8.26 20.11 19.94
N ASP A 113 7.07 20.07 19.36
CA ASP A 113 6.48 18.90 18.72
C ASP A 113 6.77 18.84 17.21
N GLU A 114 7.35 19.88 16.64
CA GLU A 114 7.69 19.97 15.24
C GLU A 114 9.11 19.45 15.00
N GLN A 115 9.31 18.74 13.91
CA GLN A 115 10.60 18.11 13.60
C GLN A 115 10.82 18.03 12.10
N VAL A 116 12.09 18.22 11.72
CA VAL A 116 12.59 17.97 10.37
C VAL A 116 13.53 16.76 10.40
N LEU A 117 13.22 15.75 9.62
CA LEU A 117 14.05 14.55 9.46
C LEU A 117 14.63 14.51 8.05
N LEU A 118 15.88 14.11 7.94
CA LEU A 118 16.56 13.83 6.69
C LEU A 118 16.87 12.33 6.61
N THR A 119 16.44 11.68 5.52
CA THR A 119 16.79 10.30 5.19
C THR A 119 17.70 10.27 3.97
N LEU A 120 18.80 9.53 4.08
CA LEU A 120 19.75 9.32 3.00
C LEU A 120 20.08 7.84 2.89
N GLY A 121 20.07 7.30 1.67
CA GLY A 121 20.38 5.89 1.44
C GLY A 121 20.16 5.44 0.01
N GLY A 122 19.92 4.16 -0.17
CA GLY A 122 19.67 3.58 -1.48
C GLY A 122 18.94 2.25 -1.43
N LEU A 123 18.31 1.92 -2.54
CA LEU A 123 17.67 0.65 -2.82
C LEU A 123 18.28 0.06 -4.09
N ALA A 124 18.81 -1.14 -3.98
CA ALA A 124 19.30 -1.94 -5.09
C ALA A 124 18.27 -3.03 -5.43
N LYS A 125 18.05 -3.26 -6.72
CA LYS A 125 17.10 -4.25 -7.22
C LYS A 125 17.71 -5.05 -8.35
N VAL A 126 17.49 -6.37 -8.32
CA VAL A 126 17.85 -7.30 -9.39
C VAL A 126 16.67 -8.19 -9.72
N ASP A 127 16.25 -8.21 -10.98
CA ASP A 127 15.26 -9.16 -11.50
C ASP A 127 15.98 -10.38 -12.08
N PHE A 128 15.46 -11.58 -11.81
CA PHE A 128 15.99 -12.84 -12.32
C PHE A 128 15.15 -13.35 -13.50
N GLY A 129 15.75 -14.22 -14.33
CA GLY A 129 15.04 -14.88 -15.42
C GLY A 129 14.83 -14.05 -16.69
N GLY A 130 15.34 -12.82 -16.75
CA GLY A 130 15.37 -12.01 -17.97
C GLY A 130 16.58 -12.31 -18.85
N TYR A 131 16.55 -11.86 -20.13
CA TYR A 131 17.71 -11.96 -21.04
C TYR A 131 18.93 -11.18 -20.54
N GLU A 132 18.68 -10.14 -19.71
CA GLU A 132 19.71 -9.35 -19.07
C GLU A 132 19.36 -9.13 -17.60
N THR A 133 20.17 -9.67 -16.71
CA THR A 133 20.09 -9.35 -15.28
C THR A 133 20.72 -7.99 -15.06
N LYS A 134 19.90 -6.96 -14.84
CA LYS A 134 20.38 -5.59 -14.60
C LYS A 134 20.21 -5.22 -13.13
N LEU A 135 21.31 -4.84 -12.49
CA LEU A 135 21.24 -4.17 -11.19
C LEU A 135 20.72 -2.74 -11.39
N ARG A 136 19.61 -2.44 -10.75
CA ARG A 136 19.02 -1.09 -10.72
C ARG A 136 19.25 -0.50 -9.34
N PHE A 137 19.74 0.73 -9.30
CA PHE A 137 19.92 1.48 -8.06
C PHE A 137 18.96 2.65 -8.03
N ASN A 138 18.27 2.82 -6.91
CA ASN A 138 17.35 3.93 -6.64
C ASN A 138 17.87 4.69 -5.42
N PRO A 139 18.24 5.97 -5.53
CA PRO A 139 18.62 6.77 -4.37
C PRO A 139 17.40 6.97 -3.45
N LEU A 140 17.62 6.90 -2.15
CA LEU A 140 16.63 7.23 -1.13
C LEU A 140 17.05 8.53 -0.46
N ILE A 141 16.46 9.62 -0.92
CA ILE A 141 16.69 10.98 -0.39
C ILE A 141 15.33 11.54 -0.01
N GLN A 142 15.13 11.82 1.27
CA GLN A 142 13.82 12.20 1.79
C GLN A 142 13.95 13.25 2.87
N LEU A 143 13.21 14.35 2.73
CA LEU A 143 12.98 15.34 3.76
C LEU A 143 11.57 15.16 4.32
N ILE A 144 11.47 14.97 5.64
CA ILE A 144 10.19 14.78 6.32
C ILE A 144 10.00 15.95 7.27
N LEU A 145 8.93 16.69 7.06
CA LEU A 145 8.47 17.78 7.92
C LEU A 145 7.30 17.27 8.76
N HIS A 146 7.55 17.10 10.03
CA HIS A 146 6.54 16.71 10.99
C HIS A 146 6.02 17.95 11.71
N ALA A 147 4.75 18.28 11.55
CA ALA A 147 4.11 19.44 12.16
C ALA A 147 2.71 19.07 12.71
N LYS A 148 2.11 19.95 13.50
CA LYS A 148 0.75 19.77 14.06
C LYS A 148 -0.32 19.60 12.98
N GLN A 149 -0.11 20.21 11.80
CA GLN A 149 -1.02 20.13 10.66
C GLN A 149 -1.00 18.80 9.94
N GLY A 150 0.11 18.06 10.07
CA GLY A 150 0.35 16.77 9.38
C GLY A 150 1.82 16.54 9.10
N ILE A 151 2.09 15.56 8.28
CA ILE A 151 3.45 15.18 7.86
C ILE A 151 3.58 15.43 6.37
N LEU A 152 4.56 16.23 5.96
CA LEU A 152 4.94 16.43 4.58
C LEU A 152 6.26 15.72 4.31
N THR A 153 6.30 14.89 3.29
CA THR A 153 7.49 14.23 2.80
C THR A 153 7.83 14.74 1.41
N VAL A 154 9.10 15.05 1.16
CA VAL A 154 9.62 15.53 -0.11
C VAL A 154 10.81 14.66 -0.52
N GLY A 155 10.87 14.28 -1.80
CA GLY A 155 11.93 13.44 -2.35
C GLY A 155 11.45 12.02 -2.64
N SER A 156 12.14 10.99 -2.17
CA SER A 156 11.68 9.62 -2.31
C SER A 156 10.52 9.35 -1.35
N ILE A 157 9.39 8.90 -1.88
CA ILE A 157 8.18 8.59 -1.12
C ILE A 157 7.89 7.09 -1.14
N PRO A 158 7.13 6.57 -0.18
CA PRO A 158 6.73 5.17 -0.17
C PRO A 158 6.03 4.77 -1.46
N SER A 159 6.30 3.54 -1.91
CA SER A 159 5.81 3.06 -3.21
C SER A 159 4.30 2.77 -3.21
N HIS A 160 3.76 2.53 -4.38
CA HIS A 160 2.36 2.28 -4.75
C HIS A 160 1.53 1.48 -3.74
N THR A 161 2.09 0.40 -3.19
CA THR A 161 1.40 -0.44 -2.19
C THR A 161 1.14 0.26 -0.87
N GLN A 162 1.90 1.30 -0.57
CA GLN A 162 1.82 2.05 0.70
C GLN A 162 0.72 3.10 0.69
N HIS A 163 0.21 3.47 -0.49
CA HIS A 163 -0.93 4.37 -0.63
C HIS A 163 -2.27 3.67 -0.34
N PHE A 164 -2.29 2.35 -0.26
CA PHE A 164 -3.47 1.54 0.04
C PHE A 164 -4.70 1.87 -0.82
N LEU A 165 -4.46 2.25 -2.08
CA LEU A 165 -5.53 2.34 -3.07
C LEU A 165 -6.05 0.94 -3.42
N PRO A 166 -7.34 0.80 -3.79
CA PRO A 166 -7.87 -0.46 -4.28
C PRO A 166 -7.14 -0.98 -5.53
N GLU A 167 -6.99 -2.29 -5.67
CA GLU A 167 -6.27 -2.92 -6.81
C GLU A 167 -6.79 -2.55 -8.20
N PRO A 168 -8.11 -2.32 -8.41
CA PRO A 168 -8.55 -1.78 -9.68
C PRO A 168 -7.96 -0.42 -10.04
N MET A 169 -7.52 0.37 -9.06
CA MET A 169 -6.90 1.69 -9.26
C MET A 169 -5.38 1.62 -9.34
N ILE A 170 -4.75 0.74 -8.55
CA ILE A 170 -3.29 0.64 -8.50
C ILE A 170 -2.83 -0.81 -8.44
N ASN A 171 -1.97 -1.21 -9.36
CA ASN A 171 -1.38 -2.54 -9.40
C ASN A 171 -0.25 -2.66 -8.37
N TYR A 172 -0.38 -3.56 -7.43
CA TYR A 172 0.65 -3.78 -6.41
C TYR A 172 1.95 -4.35 -6.99
N ASP A 173 1.91 -4.96 -8.18
CA ASP A 173 3.10 -5.44 -8.89
C ASP A 173 4.03 -4.30 -9.31
N LEU A 174 3.51 -3.06 -9.36
CA LEU A 174 4.32 -1.87 -9.58
C LEU A 174 5.40 -1.69 -8.51
N THR A 175 5.19 -2.21 -7.29
CA THR A 175 6.22 -2.21 -6.25
C THR A 175 7.48 -2.97 -6.67
N PHE A 176 7.32 -4.04 -7.45
CA PHE A 176 8.47 -4.79 -7.98
C PHE A 176 9.05 -4.13 -9.24
N LYS A 177 8.25 -3.41 -10.02
CA LYS A 177 8.70 -2.74 -11.26
C LYS A 177 9.33 -1.39 -10.99
N LYS A 178 8.73 -0.59 -10.12
CA LYS A 178 9.17 0.74 -9.70
C LYS A 178 9.04 0.86 -8.17
N PRO A 179 10.02 0.36 -7.40
CA PRO A 179 9.92 0.25 -5.94
C PRO A 179 9.94 1.60 -5.21
N VAL A 180 10.43 2.66 -5.83
CA VAL A 180 10.52 4.00 -5.25
C VAL A 180 9.74 4.99 -6.12
N GLU A 181 8.96 5.83 -5.50
CA GLU A 181 8.33 7.00 -6.09
C GLU A 181 9.10 8.26 -5.68
N TYR A 182 9.03 9.32 -6.50
CA TYR A 182 9.74 10.57 -6.23
C TYR A 182 8.79 11.75 -6.38
N GLY A 183 8.68 12.55 -5.34
CA GLY A 183 7.81 13.71 -5.36
C GLY A 183 7.45 14.23 -3.99
N PHE A 184 6.15 14.35 -3.71
CA PHE A 184 5.62 14.90 -2.48
C PHE A 184 4.54 13.99 -1.92
N GLN A 185 4.48 13.87 -0.60
CA GLN A 185 3.43 13.15 0.08
C GLN A 185 3.04 13.90 1.35
N PHE A 186 1.75 14.09 1.53
CA PHE A 186 1.18 14.72 2.71
C PHE A 186 0.25 13.74 3.43
N TYR A 187 0.42 13.65 4.74
CA TYR A 187 -0.46 12.89 5.62
C TYR A 187 -1.06 13.78 6.69
N LYS A 188 -2.35 13.59 6.93
CA LYS A 188 -3.03 14.13 8.10
C LYS A 188 -3.88 13.03 8.72
N ASN A 189 -3.69 12.84 10.02
CA ASN A 189 -4.47 11.88 10.78
C ASN A 189 -5.07 12.56 12.00
N THR A 190 -6.39 12.45 12.15
CA THR A 190 -7.15 12.98 13.27
C THR A 190 -8.00 11.88 13.90
N LYS A 191 -8.75 12.17 14.95
CA LYS A 191 -9.63 11.20 15.61
C LYS A 191 -10.64 10.53 14.67
N HIS A 192 -11.09 11.21 13.62
CA HIS A 192 -12.13 10.70 12.72
C HIS A 192 -11.75 10.72 11.24
N LEU A 193 -10.70 11.44 10.87
CA LEU A 193 -10.32 11.66 9.49
C LEU A 193 -8.86 11.26 9.25
N PHE A 194 -8.64 10.39 8.29
CA PHE A 194 -7.36 10.14 7.66
C PHE A 194 -7.36 10.75 6.27
N LEU A 195 -6.33 11.52 5.95
CA LEU A 195 -6.08 12.09 4.62
C LEU A 195 -4.64 11.78 4.22
N GLU A 196 -4.48 11.25 3.03
CA GLU A 196 -3.21 11.14 2.32
C GLU A 196 -3.36 11.76 0.95
N SER A 197 -2.36 12.53 0.52
CA SER A 197 -2.25 13.02 -0.86
C SER A 197 -0.80 12.93 -1.29
N TRP A 198 -0.55 12.50 -2.52
CA TRP A 198 0.81 12.42 -3.05
C TRP A 198 0.86 12.79 -4.52
N LEU A 199 2.05 13.18 -4.95
CA LEU A 199 2.42 13.38 -6.33
C LEU A 199 3.70 12.60 -6.60
N ASP A 200 3.68 11.73 -7.61
CA ASP A 200 4.85 10.99 -8.08
C ASP A 200 5.24 11.48 -9.47
N TRP A 201 6.44 11.99 -9.59
CA TRP A 201 7.06 12.33 -10.86
C TRP A 201 7.66 11.08 -11.49
N ARG A 202 6.82 10.33 -12.20
CA ARG A 202 7.17 9.00 -12.72
C ARG A 202 8.24 9.03 -13.79
N GLN A 203 8.22 10.08 -14.61
CA GLN A 203 9.16 10.29 -15.70
C GLN A 203 9.29 11.78 -15.98
N ALA A 204 10.54 12.29 -16.00
CA ALA A 204 10.82 13.64 -16.43
C ALA A 204 10.77 13.73 -17.97
N ILE A 205 10.47 14.93 -18.47
CA ILE A 205 10.58 15.23 -19.90
C ILE A 205 12.04 15.12 -20.33
N ASP A 206 12.27 14.49 -21.48
CA ASP A 206 13.58 14.44 -22.10
C ASP A 206 13.41 14.65 -23.61
N THR A 207 13.82 15.80 -24.08
CA THR A 207 13.71 16.19 -25.49
C THR A 207 14.66 15.43 -26.40
N GLN A 208 15.79 14.95 -25.89
CA GLN A 208 16.79 14.22 -26.67
C GLN A 208 16.35 12.79 -26.97
N THR A 209 15.70 12.14 -26.01
CA THR A 209 15.18 10.76 -26.16
C THR A 209 13.68 10.72 -26.46
N PHE A 210 13.05 11.86 -26.74
CA PHE A 210 11.61 11.98 -27.00
C PHE A 210 10.74 11.37 -25.90
N ARG A 211 11.15 11.46 -24.65
CA ARG A 211 10.37 10.99 -23.49
C ARG A 211 9.41 12.07 -23.03
N GLN A 212 8.13 11.73 -23.01
CA GLN A 212 7.10 12.59 -22.41
C GLN A 212 7.23 12.59 -20.88
N GLU A 213 6.84 13.68 -20.26
CA GLU A 213 6.62 13.74 -18.83
C GLU A 213 5.47 12.81 -18.42
N ILE A 214 5.62 12.13 -17.29
CA ILE A 214 4.55 11.34 -16.68
C ILE A 214 4.49 11.69 -15.20
N ILE A 215 3.35 12.24 -14.79
CA ILE A 215 3.07 12.58 -13.40
C ILE A 215 1.82 11.83 -12.96
N SER A 216 1.85 11.23 -11.77
CA SER A 216 0.67 10.74 -11.10
C SER A 216 0.40 11.51 -9.81
N PHE A 217 -0.87 11.79 -9.56
CA PHE A 217 -1.35 12.39 -8.32
C PHE A 217 -2.42 11.49 -7.74
N GLY A 218 -2.34 11.22 -6.44
CA GLY A 218 -3.33 10.43 -5.74
C GLY A 218 -3.77 11.07 -4.44
N THR A 219 -4.99 10.72 -4.03
CA THR A 219 -5.55 11.09 -2.72
C THR A 219 -6.36 9.94 -2.16
N ARG A 220 -6.23 9.72 -0.87
CA ARG A 220 -7.02 8.80 -0.07
C ARG A 220 -7.58 9.53 1.14
N ILE A 221 -8.90 9.42 1.32
CA ILE A 221 -9.63 9.98 2.44
C ILE A 221 -10.39 8.85 3.12
N GLU A 222 -10.29 8.73 4.44
CA GLU A 222 -11.09 7.80 5.23
C GLU A 222 -11.72 8.55 6.41
N TYR A 223 -13.00 8.36 6.60
CA TYR A 223 -13.73 8.95 7.69
C TYR A 223 -14.40 7.87 8.56
N GLN A 224 -14.12 7.90 9.85
CA GLN A 224 -14.71 6.99 10.82
C GLN A 224 -16.17 7.38 11.08
N LEU A 225 -17.10 6.56 10.62
CA LEU A 225 -18.55 6.81 10.78
C LEU A 225 -19.00 6.51 12.20
N PHE A 226 -18.67 5.32 12.68
CA PHE A 226 -18.90 4.94 14.07
C PHE A 226 -17.84 3.97 14.57
N LYS A 227 -17.55 4.05 15.86
CA LYS A 227 -16.69 3.14 16.58
C LYS A 227 -17.47 2.64 17.80
N ASP A 228 -17.77 1.35 17.83
CA ASP A 228 -18.43 0.76 18.97
C ASP A 228 -17.49 0.85 20.19
N GLN A 229 -17.97 1.50 21.25
CA GLN A 229 -17.26 1.62 22.51
C GLN A 229 -17.64 0.48 23.49
N ALA A 230 -18.51 -0.42 23.06
CA ALA A 230 -18.96 -1.52 23.91
C ALA A 230 -17.77 -2.35 24.39
N GLN A 231 -17.81 -2.71 25.66
CA GLN A 231 -16.77 -3.57 26.28
C GLN A 231 -16.82 -5.02 25.77
N ASN A 232 -17.65 -5.29 24.77
CA ASN A 232 -17.87 -6.60 24.19
C ASN A 232 -16.67 -7.05 23.33
N PHE A 233 -16.45 -8.36 23.30
CA PHE A 233 -15.34 -9.03 22.59
C PHE A 233 -15.25 -8.72 21.08
N HIS A 234 -16.31 -8.17 20.47
CA HIS A 234 -16.40 -7.87 19.05
C HIS A 234 -17.07 -6.52 18.82
N ALA A 235 -16.29 -5.46 18.85
CA ALA A 235 -16.79 -4.15 18.48
C ALA A 235 -16.93 -4.05 16.94
N LEU A 236 -18.13 -3.70 16.46
CA LEU A 236 -18.37 -3.39 15.05
C LEU A 236 -18.01 -1.94 14.78
N ASN A 237 -17.22 -1.71 13.76
CA ASN A 237 -16.79 -0.39 13.34
C ASN A 237 -17.18 -0.16 11.87
N ALA A 238 -17.39 1.09 11.48
CA ALA A 238 -17.61 1.46 10.10
C ALA A 238 -16.83 2.70 9.70
N LYS A 239 -16.36 2.71 8.47
CA LYS A 239 -15.71 3.87 7.85
C LYS A 239 -16.22 4.09 6.43
N ALA A 240 -16.27 5.36 6.01
CA ALA A 240 -16.39 5.76 4.62
C ALA A 240 -15.00 6.01 4.04
N SER A 241 -14.82 5.72 2.76
CA SER A 241 -13.55 5.90 2.06
C SER A 241 -13.78 6.59 0.71
N GLY A 242 -12.86 7.48 0.35
CA GLY A 242 -12.81 8.12 -0.97
C GLY A 242 -11.39 8.06 -1.52
N TYR A 243 -11.27 7.82 -2.83
CA TYR A 243 -10.00 7.66 -3.52
C TYR A 243 -10.01 8.44 -4.83
N LEU A 244 -8.89 9.05 -5.15
CA LEU A 244 -8.62 9.74 -6.41
C LEU A 244 -7.27 9.31 -6.92
N LEU A 245 -7.18 9.07 -8.22
CA LEU A 245 -5.91 8.85 -8.93
C LEU A 245 -5.97 9.57 -10.27
N LEU A 246 -5.08 10.51 -10.50
CA LEU A 246 -4.91 11.23 -11.75
C LEU A 246 -3.58 10.83 -12.39
N LEU A 247 -3.58 10.65 -13.70
CA LEU A 247 -2.37 10.48 -14.50
C LEU A 247 -2.32 11.53 -15.60
N HIS A 248 -1.23 12.25 -15.65
CA HIS A 248 -0.86 13.11 -16.75
C HIS A 248 0.32 12.51 -17.52
N LYS A 249 0.20 12.43 -18.86
CA LYS A 249 1.31 12.10 -19.75
C LYS A 249 1.33 13.13 -20.87
N GLY A 250 2.43 13.89 -20.96
CA GLY A 250 2.49 14.99 -21.91
C GLY A 250 3.84 15.68 -21.92
N GLY A 251 3.81 16.98 -22.12
CA GLY A 251 4.95 17.88 -22.17
C GLY A 251 4.87 18.82 -23.35
N GLU A 252 5.25 20.09 -23.17
CA GLU A 252 5.10 21.14 -24.20
C GLU A 252 5.89 20.84 -25.47
N GLY A 253 7.08 20.23 -25.35
CA GLY A 253 7.95 19.91 -26.51
C GLY A 253 7.41 18.82 -27.45
N PHE A 254 6.34 18.10 -27.05
CA PHE A 254 5.83 16.93 -27.78
C PHE A 254 4.41 17.10 -28.32
N ARG A 255 3.86 18.32 -28.33
CA ARG A 255 2.47 18.61 -28.73
C ARG A 255 2.06 17.99 -30.08
N TYR A 256 2.98 17.82 -30.98
CA TYR A 256 2.70 17.36 -32.33
C TYR A 256 3.12 15.93 -32.63
N GLN A 257 3.93 15.33 -31.78
CA GLN A 257 4.55 14.02 -32.06
C GLN A 257 3.93 12.87 -31.25
N LEU A 258 3.57 13.12 -30.01
CA LEU A 258 3.02 12.09 -29.11
C LEU A 258 1.71 12.57 -28.49
N PRO A 259 0.71 11.68 -28.34
CA PRO A 259 -0.58 12.08 -27.80
C PRO A 259 -0.49 12.45 -26.31
N LEU A 260 -1.13 13.56 -25.97
CA LEU A 260 -1.38 13.94 -24.59
C LEU A 260 -2.38 12.97 -23.97
N ALA A 261 -2.10 12.46 -22.79
CA ALA A 261 -3.03 11.64 -22.02
C ALA A 261 -3.30 12.23 -20.62
N ASN A 262 -4.59 12.46 -20.32
CA ASN A 262 -5.06 12.92 -19.01
C ASN A 262 -6.17 11.99 -18.54
N ARG A 263 -5.92 11.21 -17.52
CA ARG A 263 -6.87 10.21 -17.04
C ARG A 263 -7.12 10.39 -15.57
N GLY A 264 -8.39 10.28 -15.17
CA GLY A 264 -8.81 10.30 -13.79
C GLY A 264 -9.57 9.04 -13.41
N THR A 265 -9.28 8.52 -12.23
CA THR A 265 -10.00 7.41 -11.62
C THR A 265 -10.41 7.82 -10.22
N TYR A 266 -11.67 7.57 -9.90
CA TYR A 266 -12.31 7.92 -8.65
C TYR A 266 -12.91 6.66 -8.05
N ALA A 267 -12.86 6.53 -6.73
CA ALA A 267 -13.61 5.49 -6.04
C ALA A 267 -14.17 6.04 -4.72
N ALA A 268 -15.31 5.50 -4.31
CA ALA A 268 -15.88 5.75 -3.01
C ALA A 268 -16.55 4.48 -2.48
N GLY A 269 -16.62 4.38 -1.17
CA GLY A 269 -17.29 3.25 -0.56
C GLY A 269 -17.27 3.28 0.96
N PHE A 270 -17.65 2.15 1.52
CA PHE A 270 -17.67 1.95 2.95
C PHE A 270 -17.06 0.61 3.35
N THR A 271 -16.58 0.55 4.57
CA THR A 271 -16.01 -0.65 5.17
C THR A 271 -16.65 -0.89 6.52
N LEU A 272 -17.13 -2.10 6.73
CA LEU A 272 -17.52 -2.64 8.04
C LEU A 272 -16.45 -3.60 8.52
N PHE A 273 -16.05 -3.52 9.77
CA PHE A 273 -15.03 -4.42 10.31
C PHE A 273 -15.22 -4.66 11.80
N THR A 274 -14.86 -5.86 12.24
CA THR A 274 -14.89 -6.21 13.65
C THR A 274 -13.52 -6.03 14.25
N GLN A 275 -13.44 -5.39 15.40
CA GLN A 275 -12.20 -5.25 16.17
C GLN A 275 -12.32 -6.10 17.44
N GLN A 276 -11.34 -6.97 17.67
CA GLN A 276 -11.29 -7.75 18.90
C GLN A 276 -10.58 -6.92 19.98
N ARG A 277 -11.26 -6.71 21.11
CA ARG A 277 -10.67 -6.10 22.28
C ARG A 277 -10.11 -7.21 23.16
N ASN A 278 -8.81 -7.26 23.37
CA ASN A 278 -8.23 -8.13 24.40
C ASN A 278 -8.43 -7.51 25.77
N THR A 279 -9.00 -8.28 26.69
CA THR A 279 -9.27 -7.86 28.08
C THR A 279 -8.03 -7.80 28.96
N SER A 280 -6.92 -8.35 28.54
CA SER A 280 -5.63 -8.15 29.22
C SER A 280 -5.09 -6.77 28.87
N LEU A 281 -4.78 -6.00 29.89
CA LEU A 281 -4.37 -4.57 29.88
C LEU A 281 -3.26 -4.18 28.89
N GLU A 282 -2.74 -5.11 28.08
CA GLU A 282 -1.51 -4.91 27.31
C GLU A 282 -1.62 -5.07 25.80
N ASN A 283 -2.69 -5.67 25.24
CA ASN A 283 -2.66 -5.95 23.80
C ASN A 283 -4.01 -5.82 23.12
N TYR A 284 -4.24 -4.68 22.47
CA TYR A 284 -5.23 -4.57 21.40
C TYR A 284 -4.75 -5.38 20.19
N SER A 285 -5.31 -6.56 19.97
CA SER A 285 -5.21 -7.16 18.63
C SER A 285 -6.05 -6.33 17.67
N SER A 286 -5.41 -5.42 16.97
CA SER A 286 -6.07 -4.42 16.13
C SER A 286 -6.52 -4.95 14.77
N THR A 287 -6.32 -6.24 14.51
CA THR A 287 -6.72 -6.83 13.23
C THR A 287 -8.16 -7.28 13.29
N PRO A 288 -8.99 -6.82 12.34
CA PRO A 288 -10.35 -7.30 12.26
C PRO A 288 -10.36 -8.81 11.99
N LYS A 289 -11.17 -9.55 12.73
CA LYS A 289 -11.49 -10.94 12.38
C LYS A 289 -12.28 -11.02 11.09
N PHE A 290 -13.11 -10.03 10.87
CA PHE A 290 -13.96 -9.91 9.69
C PHE A 290 -13.91 -8.48 9.17
N LYS A 291 -13.86 -8.34 7.86
CA LYS A 291 -13.95 -7.07 7.13
C LYS A 291 -14.83 -7.25 5.91
N LEU A 292 -15.78 -6.36 5.72
CA LEU A 292 -16.58 -6.23 4.49
C LEU A 292 -16.36 -4.83 3.92
N GLU A 293 -15.96 -4.75 2.67
CA GLU A 293 -15.72 -3.49 1.95
C GLU A 293 -16.50 -3.48 0.66
N CYS A 294 -17.23 -2.39 0.41
CA CYS A 294 -17.96 -2.16 -0.82
C CYS A 294 -17.47 -0.87 -1.45
N LEU A 295 -17.03 -0.95 -2.71
CA LEU A 295 -16.46 0.17 -3.46
C LEU A 295 -17.15 0.33 -4.81
N ALA A 296 -17.43 1.58 -5.19
CA ALA A 296 -17.86 1.97 -6.52
C ALA A 296 -16.76 2.81 -7.16
N PHE A 297 -16.51 2.56 -8.46
CA PHE A 297 -15.46 3.22 -9.22
C PHE A 297 -16.02 3.93 -10.44
N TYR A 298 -15.40 5.03 -10.78
CA TYR A 298 -15.62 5.77 -12.03
C TYR A 298 -14.27 6.17 -12.62
N GLN A 299 -14.11 6.00 -13.92
CA GLN A 299 -12.93 6.51 -14.63
C GLN A 299 -13.35 7.41 -15.79
N LYS A 300 -12.49 8.39 -16.13
CA LYS A 300 -12.67 9.27 -17.28
C LYS A 300 -11.34 9.63 -17.91
N ASP A 301 -11.31 9.56 -19.25
CA ASP A 301 -10.21 10.02 -20.07
C ASP A 301 -10.54 11.43 -20.57
N PHE A 302 -9.78 12.43 -20.11
CA PHE A 302 -9.89 13.84 -20.49
C PHE A 302 -8.97 14.20 -21.65
N SER A 303 -8.29 13.23 -22.24
CA SER A 303 -7.35 13.45 -23.33
C SER A 303 -8.06 14.01 -24.57
N PRO A 304 -7.43 14.91 -25.33
CA PRO A 304 -8.00 15.44 -26.58
C PRO A 304 -8.27 14.33 -27.60
N ARG A 305 -7.33 13.38 -27.69
CA ARG A 305 -7.46 12.16 -28.51
C ARG A 305 -7.45 10.95 -27.61
N LEU A 306 -8.41 10.07 -27.77
CA LEU A 306 -8.46 8.83 -27.01
C LEU A 306 -7.29 7.93 -27.39
N SER A 307 -6.57 7.47 -26.39
CA SER A 307 -5.52 6.46 -26.53
C SER A 307 -6.01 5.06 -26.17
N GLN A 308 -7.31 4.92 -25.89
CA GLN A 308 -7.98 3.69 -25.50
C GLN A 308 -9.41 3.68 -26.04
N PRO A 309 -10.07 2.49 -26.15
CA PRO A 309 -11.40 2.39 -26.76
C PRO A 309 -12.50 3.09 -25.96
N PHE A 310 -12.34 3.32 -24.66
CA PHE A 310 -13.39 3.83 -23.80
C PHE A 310 -13.00 5.17 -23.17
N ARG A 311 -13.86 6.19 -23.33
CA ARG A 311 -13.65 7.50 -22.70
C ARG A 311 -13.97 7.48 -21.21
N GLU A 312 -14.96 6.70 -20.82
CA GLU A 312 -15.39 6.57 -19.43
C GLU A 312 -15.86 5.14 -19.12
N GLY A 313 -15.84 4.79 -17.87
CA GLY A 313 -16.28 3.49 -17.40
C GLY A 313 -16.53 3.47 -15.90
N THR A 314 -17.25 2.46 -15.47
CA THR A 314 -17.63 2.24 -14.07
C THR A 314 -17.30 0.84 -13.61
N ALA A 315 -17.10 0.67 -12.29
CA ALA A 315 -17.01 -0.65 -11.70
C ALA A 315 -17.54 -0.65 -10.27
N VAL A 316 -17.83 -1.85 -9.77
CA VAL A 316 -18.16 -2.10 -8.38
C VAL A 316 -17.33 -3.29 -7.88
N MET A 317 -16.94 -3.24 -6.61
CA MET A 317 -16.15 -4.29 -5.96
C MET A 317 -16.66 -4.53 -4.54
N ILE A 318 -16.78 -5.78 -4.17
CA ILE A 318 -17.07 -6.22 -2.81
C ILE A 318 -15.92 -7.12 -2.38
N ASN A 319 -15.28 -6.76 -1.27
CA ASN A 319 -14.23 -7.55 -0.64
C ASN A 319 -14.71 -8.04 0.72
N MET A 320 -14.57 -9.32 0.99
CA MET A 320 -14.79 -9.92 2.29
C MET A 320 -13.49 -10.54 2.81
N GLY A 321 -12.93 -9.99 3.87
CA GLY A 321 -11.73 -10.49 4.52
C GLY A 321 -12.07 -11.24 5.80
N ILE A 322 -11.50 -12.43 5.97
CA ILE A 322 -11.66 -13.27 7.15
C ILE A 322 -10.28 -13.70 7.64
N LYS A 323 -10.02 -13.47 8.91
CA LYS A 323 -8.84 -14.01 9.59
C LYS A 323 -9.15 -15.40 10.09
N LEU A 324 -8.51 -16.41 9.49
CA LEU A 324 -8.71 -17.81 9.86
C LEU A 324 -7.91 -18.16 11.12
N THR A 325 -6.65 -17.77 11.17
CA THR A 325 -5.75 -17.96 12.31
C THR A 325 -4.92 -16.69 12.54
N LYS A 326 -3.96 -16.73 13.45
CA LYS A 326 -3.01 -15.62 13.67
C LYS A 326 -2.14 -15.32 12.45
N THR A 327 -1.92 -16.31 11.60
CA THR A 327 -1.00 -16.26 10.46
C THR A 327 -1.70 -16.44 9.11
N GLN A 328 -3.01 -16.71 9.11
CA GLN A 328 -3.77 -17.06 7.89
C GLN A 328 -4.94 -16.12 7.68
N GLN A 329 -5.10 -15.70 6.44
CA GLN A 329 -6.22 -14.88 5.98
C GLN A 329 -6.80 -15.43 4.70
N LEU A 330 -8.10 -15.22 4.54
CA LEU A 330 -8.83 -15.42 3.30
C LEU A 330 -9.51 -14.11 2.90
N VAL A 331 -9.32 -13.69 1.67
CA VAL A 331 -10.01 -12.54 1.08
C VAL A 331 -10.80 -13.02 -0.13
N LEU A 332 -12.10 -12.81 -0.10
CA LEU A 332 -13.00 -13.10 -1.21
C LEU A 332 -13.35 -11.78 -1.89
N THR A 333 -13.26 -11.73 -3.22
CA THR A 333 -13.55 -10.54 -4.01
C THR A 333 -14.58 -10.88 -5.08
N ALA A 334 -15.62 -10.05 -5.19
CA ALA A 334 -16.52 -10.00 -6.32
C ALA A 334 -16.37 -8.63 -6.99
N TYR A 335 -16.17 -8.64 -8.30
CA TYR A 335 -15.92 -7.44 -9.10
C TYR A 335 -16.73 -7.48 -10.39
N GLN A 336 -17.35 -6.33 -10.71
CA GLN A 336 -18.01 -6.11 -12.00
C GLN A 336 -17.65 -4.74 -12.54
N ALA A 337 -17.27 -4.69 -13.81
CA ALA A 337 -16.92 -3.46 -14.51
C ALA A 337 -17.66 -3.35 -15.85
N ASN A 338 -17.89 -2.11 -16.25
CA ASN A 338 -18.37 -1.73 -17.58
C ASN A 338 -17.45 -0.65 -18.14
N LYS A 339 -16.68 -0.99 -19.19
CA LYS A 339 -15.72 -0.09 -19.90
C LYS A 339 -14.66 0.52 -18.97
N PHE A 340 -14.47 -0.04 -17.79
CA PHE A 340 -13.56 0.51 -16.79
C PHE A 340 -12.11 0.19 -17.14
N THR A 341 -11.26 1.22 -17.09
CA THR A 341 -9.83 1.09 -17.35
C THR A 341 -9.08 2.19 -16.63
N THR A 342 -7.99 1.85 -15.98
CA THR A 342 -7.14 2.80 -15.28
C THR A 342 -5.68 2.60 -15.65
N PRO A 343 -4.89 3.67 -15.70
CA PRO A 343 -3.51 3.59 -16.18
C PRO A 343 -2.55 2.88 -15.23
N LEU A 344 -2.92 2.68 -13.97
CA LEU A 344 -2.06 2.07 -12.94
C LEU A 344 -2.71 0.88 -12.25
N GLY A 345 -3.93 0.52 -12.59
CA GLY A 345 -4.68 -0.58 -11.97
C GLY A 345 -4.15 -1.96 -12.34
N ALA A 346 -4.43 -2.96 -11.52
CA ALA A 346 -4.07 -4.33 -11.84
C ALA A 346 -4.79 -4.81 -13.12
N SER A 347 -4.03 -5.42 -14.02
CA SER A 347 -4.45 -5.70 -15.40
C SER A 347 -5.72 -6.58 -15.48
N PHE A 348 -5.87 -7.54 -14.57
CA PHE A 348 -7.02 -8.44 -14.58
C PHE A 348 -8.36 -7.77 -14.23
N TYR A 349 -8.35 -6.57 -13.63
CA TYR A 349 -9.56 -5.76 -13.42
C TYR A 349 -9.91 -4.85 -14.61
N GLN A 350 -8.98 -4.68 -15.56
CA GLN A 350 -9.15 -3.74 -16.66
C GLN A 350 -10.03 -4.33 -17.78
N CYS A 351 -10.78 -3.46 -18.47
CA CYS A 351 -11.54 -3.82 -19.68
C CYS A 351 -10.71 -3.68 -20.97
N VAL A 352 -9.46 -3.24 -20.90
CA VAL A 352 -8.56 -3.02 -22.03
C VAL A 352 -7.19 -3.55 -21.70
N ASN A 353 -6.51 -4.17 -22.67
CA ASN A 353 -5.12 -4.55 -22.55
C ASN A 353 -4.22 -3.29 -22.64
N GLU A 354 -3.38 -3.06 -21.64
CA GLU A 354 -2.49 -1.89 -21.61
C GLU A 354 -1.45 -1.90 -22.73
N ASN A 355 -0.99 -3.08 -23.14
CA ASN A 355 0.04 -3.24 -24.16
C ASN A 355 -0.54 -3.28 -25.57
N ASN A 356 -1.81 -3.65 -25.72
CA ASN A 356 -2.48 -3.71 -27.00
C ASN A 356 -3.96 -3.36 -26.89
N ILE A 357 -4.28 -2.09 -27.11
CA ILE A 357 -5.63 -1.53 -27.01
C ILE A 357 -6.67 -2.15 -27.93
N LEU A 358 -6.27 -2.94 -28.93
CA LEU A 358 -7.17 -3.69 -29.80
C LEU A 358 -7.81 -4.90 -29.07
N TYR A 359 -7.21 -5.32 -27.95
CA TYR A 359 -7.79 -6.35 -27.11
C TYR A 359 -8.56 -5.72 -25.95
N PHE A 360 -9.86 -5.72 -26.05
CA PHE A 360 -10.74 -5.18 -25.03
C PHE A 360 -12.00 -6.02 -24.86
N ASN A 361 -12.55 -5.98 -23.67
CA ASN A 361 -13.86 -6.52 -23.32
C ASN A 361 -14.61 -5.43 -22.53
N PRO A 362 -15.72 -4.89 -23.04
CA PRO A 362 -16.43 -3.82 -22.38
C PRO A 362 -17.03 -4.20 -21.02
N VAL A 363 -17.23 -5.47 -20.76
CA VAL A 363 -17.75 -5.96 -19.47
C VAL A 363 -16.75 -6.93 -18.88
N ARG A 364 -16.52 -6.81 -17.57
CA ARG A 364 -15.69 -7.75 -16.78
C ARG A 364 -16.46 -8.15 -15.53
N LYS A 365 -16.53 -9.45 -15.28
CA LYS A 365 -17.10 -10.00 -14.06
C LYS A 365 -16.14 -11.04 -13.49
N ILE A 366 -15.64 -10.78 -12.30
CA ILE A 366 -14.57 -11.57 -11.68
C ILE A 366 -14.97 -11.97 -10.27
N ILE A 367 -14.68 -13.20 -9.91
CA ILE A 367 -14.69 -13.68 -8.54
C ILE A 367 -13.29 -14.19 -8.24
N SER A 368 -12.72 -13.77 -7.11
CA SER A 368 -11.44 -14.31 -6.65
C SER A 368 -11.47 -14.68 -5.17
N ALA A 369 -10.58 -15.61 -4.82
CA ALA A 369 -10.34 -15.98 -3.45
C ALA A 369 -8.82 -15.92 -3.20
N ARG A 370 -8.36 -15.05 -2.32
CA ARG A 370 -6.95 -14.92 -2.00
C ARG A 370 -6.67 -15.46 -0.61
N TYR A 371 -5.86 -16.51 -0.56
CA TYR A 371 -5.33 -17.05 0.68
C TYR A 371 -3.94 -16.48 0.93
N ILE A 372 -3.71 -16.00 2.15
CA ILE A 372 -2.44 -15.44 2.58
C ILE A 372 -1.99 -16.19 3.82
N GLN A 373 -0.77 -16.74 3.78
CA GLN A 373 -0.10 -17.37 4.91
C GLN A 373 1.14 -16.54 5.27
N GLN A 374 1.23 -16.08 6.51
CA GLN A 374 2.42 -15.38 7.01
C GLN A 374 3.06 -16.20 8.13
N ILE A 375 4.36 -16.34 8.07
CA ILE A 375 5.17 -17.04 9.07
C ILE A 375 6.28 -16.07 9.49
N HIS A 376 6.39 -15.83 10.79
CA HIS A 376 7.52 -15.08 11.35
C HIS A 376 8.47 -16.08 12.00
N MET A 377 9.73 -16.07 11.56
CA MET A 377 10.78 -16.98 12.05
C MET A 377 11.89 -16.20 12.75
N ILE A 378 12.49 -16.85 13.77
CA ILE A 378 13.76 -16.50 14.42
C ILE A 378 13.80 -15.13 15.12
N SER A 379 13.12 -14.18 14.66
CA SER A 379 12.89 -12.86 15.26
C SER A 379 11.78 -12.20 14.46
N GLN A 380 11.25 -11.09 14.95
CA GLN A 380 10.27 -10.30 14.21
C GLN A 380 10.82 -9.74 12.88
N ASN A 381 12.12 -9.81 12.70
CA ASN A 381 12.84 -9.24 11.58
C ASN A 381 12.80 -10.11 10.32
N PHE A 382 12.54 -11.43 10.46
CA PHE A 382 12.43 -12.33 9.32
C PHE A 382 10.97 -12.79 9.12
N GLN A 383 10.44 -12.50 7.94
CA GLN A 383 9.06 -12.76 7.57
C GLN A 383 9.01 -13.56 6.27
N ILE A 384 8.22 -14.63 6.28
CA ILE A 384 7.87 -15.40 5.08
C ILE A 384 6.38 -15.19 4.84
N GLU A 385 6.01 -14.87 3.61
CA GLU A 385 4.62 -14.78 3.20
C GLU A 385 4.39 -15.55 1.91
N SER A 386 3.36 -16.38 1.88
CA SER A 386 2.87 -17.02 0.67
C SER A 386 1.45 -16.55 0.36
N ARG A 387 1.16 -16.38 -0.92
CA ARG A 387 -0.16 -16.00 -1.44
C ARG A 387 -0.59 -16.98 -2.54
N LEU A 388 -1.84 -17.38 -2.49
CA LEU A 388 -2.50 -18.15 -3.54
C LEU A 388 -3.80 -17.43 -3.88
N GLU A 389 -4.01 -17.10 -5.13
CA GLU A 389 -5.19 -16.39 -5.60
C GLU A 389 -5.75 -17.00 -6.88
N PRO A 390 -6.66 -17.99 -6.80
CA PRO A 390 -7.53 -18.37 -7.92
C PRO A 390 -8.50 -17.22 -8.25
N ILE A 391 -8.62 -16.93 -9.54
CA ILE A 391 -9.45 -15.87 -10.09
C ILE A 391 -10.31 -16.49 -11.20
N TYR A 392 -11.63 -16.37 -11.13
CA TYR A 392 -12.54 -16.86 -12.14
C TYR A 392 -13.19 -15.70 -12.88
N ASP A 393 -12.95 -15.64 -14.18
CA ASP A 393 -13.60 -14.70 -15.09
C ASP A 393 -14.94 -15.31 -15.54
N LEU A 394 -16.03 -14.73 -15.07
CA LEU A 394 -17.39 -15.20 -15.33
C LEU A 394 -17.83 -15.00 -16.80
N ASP A 395 -17.32 -13.93 -17.45
CA ASP A 395 -17.69 -13.61 -18.84
C ASP A 395 -16.95 -14.52 -19.83
N GLN A 396 -15.66 -14.74 -19.61
CA GLN A 396 -14.83 -15.56 -20.48
C GLN A 396 -14.79 -17.04 -20.06
N LYS A 397 -15.31 -17.37 -18.87
CA LYS A 397 -15.30 -18.71 -18.28
C LYS A 397 -13.90 -19.31 -18.16
N HIS A 398 -12.92 -18.46 -17.80
CA HIS A 398 -11.53 -18.85 -17.62
C HIS A 398 -11.15 -18.81 -16.14
N LEU A 399 -10.41 -19.83 -15.72
CA LEU A 399 -9.72 -19.83 -14.44
C LEU A 399 -8.32 -19.27 -14.65
N LEU A 400 -7.99 -18.25 -13.90
CA LEU A 400 -6.70 -17.59 -13.80
C LEU A 400 -6.18 -17.79 -12.38
N TYR A 401 -4.88 -17.67 -12.17
CA TYR A 401 -4.36 -17.71 -10.82
C TYR A 401 -3.10 -16.85 -10.65
N SER A 402 -2.85 -16.47 -9.43
CA SER A 402 -1.60 -15.82 -9.02
C SER A 402 -1.02 -16.57 -7.83
N LEU A 403 0.27 -16.82 -7.88
CA LEU A 403 1.05 -17.40 -6.80
C LEU A 403 2.12 -16.39 -6.36
N GLY A 404 2.35 -16.26 -5.06
CA GLY A 404 3.39 -15.37 -4.54
C GLY A 404 4.12 -16.00 -3.37
N LEU A 405 5.45 -15.89 -3.36
CA LEU A 405 6.31 -16.21 -2.22
C LEU A 405 7.25 -15.04 -1.97
N TYR A 406 7.25 -14.57 -0.74
CA TYR A 406 8.02 -13.40 -0.34
C TYR A 406 8.80 -13.71 0.93
N LEU A 407 10.10 -13.37 0.91
CA LEU A 407 10.99 -13.51 2.07
C LEU A 407 11.54 -12.13 2.39
N LYS A 408 11.24 -11.60 3.54
CA LYS A 408 11.70 -10.28 3.98
C LYS A 408 12.54 -10.39 5.23
N TYR A 409 13.65 -9.68 5.24
CA TYR A 409 14.45 -9.41 6.42
C TYR A 409 14.66 -7.91 6.55
N SER A 410 14.48 -7.35 7.75
CA SER A 410 14.69 -5.91 7.99
C SER A 410 15.09 -5.64 9.44
N ILE A 411 16.01 -4.70 9.65
CA ILE A 411 16.46 -4.18 10.95
C ILE A 411 16.37 -2.66 10.96
#